data_8754e09980a6d46fb9248d7477d8fa23
#
_entry.id   8754e09980a6d46fb9248d7477d8fa23
#
_cell.length_a   1.000
_cell.length_b   1.000
_cell.length_c   1.000
_cell.angle_alpha   90.00
_cell.angle_beta   90.00
_cell.angle_gamma   90.00
#
_symmetry.space_group_name_H-M   'P 1'
#
loop_
_entity.id
_entity.type
_entity.pdbx_description
1 polymer ?
#
loop_
_entity_poly.entity_id
_entity_poly.type
_entity_poly.pdbx_seq_one_letter_code
_entity_poly.pdbx_strand_id
1 'polypeptide(L)'
;KKIHEVVHTINIGKLNAILKGLTGNQFTLITIADADVLFVNNWQEETYAVFEAFPKTGSVSPCPNSKLLKYCTTNIFFEKLISESLRFRNVKNPKAMKSFAGSIGNPTLFNKHHLKKYLTVSNNDVHAVVGAGHFVGTYRSDVFQKLRHSYSVFKLGGESESELLDKPVSYQGYWRLSTEDHYAYQM
;
A
#
# COMPACT_ATOMS: atom_id res chain seq x y z
N LYS A 1 0.59 20.80 8.88
CA LYS A 1 1.44 21.34 9.97
C LYS A 1 2.36 20.21 10.45
N LYS A 2 3.69 20.44 10.43
CA LYS A 2 4.67 19.49 10.95
C LYS A 2 4.54 19.44 12.47
N ILE A 3 4.36 18.27 13.04
CA ILE A 3 4.14 18.08 14.48
C ILE A 3 5.45 17.61 15.14
N HIS A 4 6.22 16.77 14.45
CA HIS A 4 7.44 16.16 14.97
C HIS A 4 8.49 16.01 13.87
N GLU A 5 9.77 16.11 14.24
CA GLU A 5 10.90 15.89 13.36
C GLU A 5 11.93 15.01 14.06
N VAL A 6 12.35 13.95 13.38
CA VAL A 6 13.45 13.10 13.82
C VAL A 6 14.60 13.28 12.84
N VAL A 7 15.74 13.78 13.32
CA VAL A 7 16.96 13.96 12.53
C VAL A 7 17.97 12.89 12.90
N HIS A 8 18.45 12.14 11.91
CA HIS A 8 19.53 11.18 12.07
C HIS A 8 20.83 11.76 11.56
N THR A 9 21.83 11.81 12.42
CA THR A 9 23.19 12.25 12.06
C THR A 9 23.99 11.16 11.33
N ILE A 10 23.55 9.90 11.44
CA ILE A 10 24.13 8.75 10.75
C ILE A 10 23.06 8.14 9.83
N ASN A 11 23.43 7.78 8.62
CA ASN A 11 22.52 7.09 7.70
C ASN A 11 22.23 5.66 8.18
N ILE A 12 21.07 5.48 8.80
CA ILE A 12 20.57 4.19 9.29
C ILE A 12 19.69 3.45 8.26
N GLY A 13 19.48 4.06 7.09
CA GLY A 13 18.62 3.55 6.03
C GLY A 13 17.13 3.89 6.21
N LYS A 14 16.39 3.89 5.08
CA LYS A 14 14.97 4.29 5.00
C LYS A 14 14.10 3.53 6.00
N LEU A 15 14.15 2.21 6.00
CA LEU A 15 13.26 1.38 6.82
C LEU A 15 13.52 1.54 8.32
N ASN A 16 14.79 1.62 8.73
CA ASN A 16 15.14 1.85 10.13
C ASN A 16 14.70 3.24 10.61
N ALA A 17 14.77 4.24 9.74
CA ALA A 17 14.27 5.58 10.05
C ALA A 17 12.74 5.57 10.21
N ILE A 18 12.02 4.86 9.35
CA ILE A 18 10.56 4.67 9.45
C ILE A 18 10.21 3.98 10.77
N LEU A 19 10.80 2.82 11.06
CA LEU A 19 10.53 2.05 12.28
C LEU A 19 10.80 2.88 13.54
N LYS A 20 11.89 3.64 13.56
CA LYS A 20 12.21 4.54 14.66
C LYS A 20 11.19 5.68 14.81
N GLY A 21 10.71 6.23 13.69
CA GLY A 21 9.64 7.24 13.69
C GLY A 21 8.29 6.72 14.18
N LEU A 22 8.05 5.41 14.09
CA LEU A 22 6.82 4.78 14.61
C LEU A 22 6.85 4.54 16.12
N THR A 23 8.04 4.52 16.73
CA THR A 23 8.21 4.22 18.15
C THR A 23 7.51 5.27 19.02
N GLY A 24 6.71 4.80 20.00
CA GLY A 24 6.00 5.67 20.95
C GLY A 24 4.71 6.29 20.43
N ASN A 25 4.33 6.05 19.18
CA ASN A 25 3.06 6.50 18.62
C ASN A 25 1.95 5.46 18.83
N GLN A 26 0.74 5.93 19.19
CA GLN A 26 -0.44 5.09 19.45
C GLN A 26 -1.53 5.28 18.39
N PHE A 27 -1.17 5.62 17.18
CA PHE A 27 -2.12 5.77 16.08
C PHE A 27 -2.66 4.41 15.62
N THR A 28 -3.94 4.34 15.30
CA THR A 28 -4.57 3.12 14.75
C THR A 28 -4.10 2.86 13.32
N LEU A 29 -3.99 3.92 12.52
CA LEU A 29 -3.52 3.89 11.15
C LEU A 29 -2.30 4.80 11.00
N ILE A 30 -1.33 4.35 10.19
CA ILE A 30 -0.07 5.04 9.94
C ILE A 30 0.16 5.08 8.43
N THR A 31 0.33 6.29 7.90
CA THR A 31 0.71 6.45 6.49
C THR A 31 2.22 6.63 6.36
N ILE A 32 2.83 5.77 5.57
CA ILE A 32 4.24 5.84 5.18
C ILE A 32 4.28 6.29 3.73
N ALA A 33 5.03 7.33 3.45
CA ALA A 33 5.21 7.87 2.11
C ALA A 33 6.66 8.24 1.87
N ASP A 34 7.11 8.14 0.64
CA ASP A 34 8.37 8.71 0.19
C ASP A 34 8.31 10.25 0.25
N ALA A 35 9.45 10.92 0.33
CA ALA A 35 9.50 12.37 0.53
C ALA A 35 9.03 13.17 -0.71
N ASP A 36 9.02 12.54 -1.88
CA ASP A 36 8.69 13.08 -3.18
C ASP A 36 7.29 12.68 -3.67
N VAL A 37 6.35 12.46 -2.74
CA VAL A 37 4.96 12.11 -3.05
C VAL A 37 4.08 13.35 -3.13
N LEU A 38 3.40 13.51 -4.25
CA LEU A 38 2.30 14.45 -4.43
C LEU A 38 0.97 13.73 -4.17
N PHE A 39 0.26 14.12 -3.14
CA PHE A 39 -1.10 13.63 -2.86
C PHE A 39 -2.15 14.47 -3.58
N VAL A 40 -3.13 13.80 -4.17
CA VAL A 40 -4.31 14.43 -4.78
C VAL A 40 -5.42 14.53 -3.73
N ASN A 41 -6.36 15.46 -3.90
CA ASN A 41 -7.48 15.66 -2.99
C ASN A 41 -8.24 14.34 -2.72
N ASN A 42 -8.78 14.21 -1.52
CA ASN A 42 -9.55 13.07 -1.04
C ASN A 42 -8.78 11.75 -0.87
N TRP A 43 -7.44 11.75 -1.05
CA TRP A 43 -6.64 10.53 -0.91
C TRP A 43 -6.84 9.84 0.44
N GLN A 44 -6.98 10.62 1.51
CA GLN A 44 -7.13 10.11 2.86
C GLN A 44 -8.51 9.50 3.09
N GLU A 45 -9.55 10.19 2.66
CA GLU A 45 -10.94 9.74 2.74
C GLU A 45 -11.14 8.43 1.99
N GLU A 46 -10.68 8.35 0.76
CA GLU A 46 -10.75 7.14 -0.07
C GLU A 46 -9.95 5.98 0.51
N THR A 47 -8.77 6.27 1.09
CA THR A 47 -7.97 5.26 1.77
C THR A 47 -8.68 4.72 3.01
N TYR A 48 -9.28 5.59 3.82
CA TYR A 48 -9.97 5.19 5.05
C TYR A 48 -11.27 4.45 4.76
N ALA A 49 -12.01 4.84 3.72
CA ALA A 49 -13.20 4.11 3.28
C ALA A 49 -12.91 2.63 2.99
N VAL A 50 -11.72 2.31 2.45
CA VAL A 50 -11.30 0.91 2.25
C VAL A 50 -11.11 0.18 3.59
N PHE A 51 -10.49 0.81 4.60
CA PHE A 51 -10.34 0.19 5.94
C PHE A 51 -11.68 -0.03 6.63
N GLU A 52 -12.61 0.92 6.49
CA GLU A 52 -13.95 0.83 7.07
C GLU A 52 -14.78 -0.28 6.40
N ALA A 53 -14.73 -0.36 5.06
CA ALA A 53 -15.46 -1.36 4.32
C ALA A 53 -14.91 -2.79 4.50
N PHE A 54 -13.60 -2.92 4.73
CA PHE A 54 -12.92 -4.22 4.81
C PHE A 54 -12.11 -4.35 6.10
N PRO A 55 -12.69 -4.85 7.20
CA PRO A 55 -12.02 -4.93 8.51
C PRO A 55 -10.74 -5.76 8.55
N LYS A 56 -10.56 -6.68 7.58
CA LYS A 56 -9.31 -7.46 7.41
C LYS A 56 -8.20 -6.73 6.63
N THR A 57 -8.41 -5.49 6.24
CA THR A 57 -7.38 -4.69 5.58
C THR A 57 -6.27 -4.36 6.54
N GLY A 58 -5.05 -4.72 6.21
CA GLY A 58 -3.84 -4.36 6.97
C GLY A 58 -3.03 -3.24 6.32
N SER A 59 -3.16 -3.09 4.99
CA SER A 59 -2.56 -1.97 4.27
C SER A 59 -3.39 -1.54 3.08
N VAL A 60 -3.41 -0.22 2.81
CA VAL A 60 -4.03 0.37 1.63
C VAL A 60 -3.05 1.32 0.96
N SER A 61 -2.82 1.12 -0.35
CA SER A 61 -2.15 2.11 -1.19
C SER A 61 -3.18 3.00 -1.87
N PRO A 62 -3.00 4.33 -1.90
CA PRO A 62 -3.86 5.24 -2.66
C PRO A 62 -3.61 5.17 -4.18
N CYS A 63 -2.85 4.17 -4.65
CA CYS A 63 -2.51 3.96 -6.05
C CYS A 63 -2.79 2.50 -6.43
N PRO A 64 -3.79 2.21 -7.29
CA PRO A 64 -4.07 0.86 -7.73
C PRO A 64 -2.89 0.29 -8.52
N ASN A 65 -2.47 -0.93 -8.17
CA ASN A 65 -1.38 -1.60 -8.85
C ASN A 65 -1.74 -3.06 -9.19
N SER A 66 -2.37 -3.24 -10.34
CA SER A 66 -2.77 -4.55 -10.86
C SER A 66 -1.61 -5.54 -11.08
N LYS A 67 -0.36 -5.07 -11.18
CA LYS A 67 0.84 -5.91 -11.27
C LYS A 67 1.10 -6.67 -9.96
N LEU A 68 0.68 -6.12 -8.82
CA LEU A 68 0.90 -6.70 -7.49
C LEU A 68 -0.21 -7.69 -7.07
N LEU A 69 -1.09 -8.07 -7.99
CA LEU A 69 -2.21 -8.99 -7.74
C LEU A 69 -1.82 -10.28 -7.01
N LYS A 70 -0.65 -10.84 -7.32
CA LYS A 70 -0.17 -12.10 -6.73
C LYS A 70 0.82 -11.91 -5.58
N TYR A 71 1.16 -10.67 -5.26
CA TYR A 71 2.22 -10.39 -4.29
C TYR A 71 1.67 -10.14 -2.89
N CYS A 72 1.90 -11.08 -1.98
CA CYS A 72 1.42 -11.04 -0.59
C CYS A 72 -0.12 -10.86 -0.48
N THR A 73 -0.90 -11.52 -1.35
CA THR A 73 -2.36 -11.43 -1.42
C THR A 73 -3.07 -12.76 -1.24
N THR A 74 -2.34 -13.82 -0.91
CA THR A 74 -2.85 -15.19 -0.80
C THR A 74 -4.04 -15.27 0.17
N ASN A 75 -4.00 -14.53 1.27
CA ASN A 75 -5.07 -14.53 2.28
C ASN A 75 -6.44 -14.18 1.70
N ILE A 76 -6.51 -13.11 0.90
CA ILE A 76 -7.79 -12.69 0.32
C ILE A 76 -8.33 -13.73 -0.68
N PHE A 77 -7.45 -14.39 -1.42
CA PHE A 77 -7.85 -15.46 -2.32
C PHE A 77 -8.48 -16.62 -1.55
N PHE A 78 -7.83 -17.14 -0.50
CA PHE A 78 -8.39 -18.23 0.29
C PHE A 78 -9.71 -17.86 0.95
N GLU A 79 -9.84 -16.65 1.46
CA GLU A 79 -11.04 -16.24 2.18
C GLU A 79 -12.20 -15.85 1.25
N LYS A 80 -11.92 -15.41 0.04
CA LYS A 80 -12.93 -14.89 -0.88
C LYS A 80 -13.11 -15.70 -2.16
N LEU A 81 -12.40 -16.84 -2.31
CA LEU A 81 -12.44 -17.65 -3.53
C LEU A 81 -13.86 -18.09 -3.92
N ILE A 82 -14.69 -18.40 -2.92
CA ILE A 82 -16.07 -18.89 -3.12
C ILE A 82 -17.08 -17.74 -3.04
N SER A 83 -16.63 -16.52 -2.72
CA SER A 83 -17.49 -15.36 -2.55
C SER A 83 -17.61 -14.57 -3.86
N GLU A 84 -18.82 -14.11 -4.17
CA GLU A 84 -19.04 -13.24 -5.32
C GLU A 84 -18.42 -11.85 -5.18
N SER A 85 -17.80 -11.54 -4.05
CA SER A 85 -17.17 -10.25 -3.78
C SER A 85 -15.87 -10.02 -4.55
N LEU A 86 -15.19 -11.08 -5.06
CA LEU A 86 -14.00 -10.97 -5.90
C LEU A 86 -14.38 -11.00 -7.38
N ARG A 87 -14.14 -9.87 -8.08
CA ARG A 87 -14.43 -9.76 -9.52
C ARG A 87 -13.40 -8.92 -10.25
N PHE A 88 -13.11 -9.30 -11.50
CA PHE A 88 -12.34 -8.45 -12.39
C PHE A 88 -13.21 -7.31 -12.91
N ARG A 89 -12.82 -6.07 -12.58
CA ARG A 89 -13.46 -4.84 -13.05
C ARG A 89 -12.57 -4.10 -14.05
N ASN A 90 -13.18 -3.27 -14.88
CA ASN A 90 -12.42 -2.37 -15.74
C ASN A 90 -11.66 -1.36 -14.89
N VAL A 91 -10.44 -1.03 -15.30
CA VAL A 91 -9.64 0.01 -14.65
C VAL A 91 -10.38 1.35 -14.75
N LYS A 92 -10.60 2.01 -13.61
CA LYS A 92 -11.36 3.26 -13.51
C LYS A 92 -10.64 4.39 -14.24
N ASN A 93 -9.34 4.50 -14.07
CA ASN A 93 -8.53 5.57 -14.64
C ASN A 93 -7.20 5.06 -15.23
N PRO A 94 -7.21 4.48 -16.44
CA PRO A 94 -5.99 3.98 -17.09
C PRO A 94 -4.97 5.09 -17.40
N LYS A 95 -5.44 6.32 -17.60
CA LYS A 95 -4.56 7.47 -17.85
C LYS A 95 -3.76 7.81 -16.60
N ALA A 96 -4.40 7.85 -15.44
CA ALA A 96 -3.73 8.10 -14.17
C ALA A 96 -2.67 7.02 -13.86
N MET A 97 -2.97 5.74 -14.12
CA MET A 97 -1.98 4.66 -13.99
C MET A 97 -0.76 4.87 -14.90
N LYS A 98 -0.96 5.31 -16.15
CA LYS A 98 0.15 5.63 -17.07
C LYS A 98 0.95 6.85 -16.59
N SER A 99 0.27 7.90 -16.12
CA SER A 99 0.93 9.09 -15.57
C SER A 99 1.78 8.74 -14.35
N PHE A 100 1.25 7.88 -13.45
CA PHE A 100 2.02 7.36 -12.33
C PHE A 100 3.25 6.55 -12.79
N ALA A 101 3.09 5.66 -13.76
CA ALA A 101 4.22 4.90 -14.31
C ALA A 101 5.31 5.83 -14.90
N GLY A 102 4.90 6.92 -15.54
CA GLY A 102 5.80 7.96 -16.03
C GLY A 102 6.50 8.72 -14.91
N SER A 103 5.77 9.09 -13.83
CA SER A 103 6.33 9.86 -12.71
C SER A 103 7.44 9.10 -11.97
N ILE A 104 7.34 7.78 -11.86
CA ILE A 104 8.38 6.94 -11.27
C ILE A 104 9.49 6.52 -12.27
N GLY A 105 9.56 7.14 -13.44
CA GLY A 105 10.55 6.84 -14.48
C GLY A 105 10.42 5.47 -15.14
N ASN A 106 9.27 4.78 -14.99
CA ASN A 106 9.02 3.46 -15.55
C ASN A 106 7.72 3.42 -16.39
N PRO A 107 7.71 4.01 -17.58
CA PRO A 107 6.51 4.08 -18.43
C PRO A 107 5.99 2.71 -18.87
N THR A 108 6.79 1.67 -18.78
CA THR A 108 6.44 0.28 -19.12
C THR A 108 5.98 -0.55 -17.92
N LEU A 109 5.81 0.06 -16.75
CA LEU A 109 5.38 -0.60 -15.51
C LEU A 109 4.13 -1.46 -15.72
N PHE A 110 3.14 -0.92 -16.44
CA PHE A 110 1.88 -1.59 -16.72
C PHE A 110 1.78 -2.01 -18.17
N ASN A 111 1.50 -3.29 -18.41
CA ASN A 111 1.16 -3.79 -19.74
C ASN A 111 -0.32 -3.50 -20.09
N LYS A 112 -0.73 -3.82 -21.32
CA LYS A 112 -2.11 -3.59 -21.80
C LYS A 112 -3.20 -4.27 -20.97
N HIS A 113 -2.89 -5.41 -20.35
CA HIS A 113 -3.86 -6.15 -19.52
C HIS A 113 -4.02 -5.49 -18.16
N HIS A 114 -2.91 -5.02 -17.55
CA HIS A 114 -2.92 -4.28 -16.31
C HIS A 114 -3.71 -2.96 -16.41
N LEU A 115 -3.71 -2.33 -17.59
CA LEU A 115 -4.44 -1.08 -17.85
C LEU A 115 -5.90 -1.31 -18.23
N LYS A 116 -6.30 -2.55 -18.49
CA LYS A 116 -7.68 -2.89 -18.87
C LYS A 116 -8.52 -3.34 -17.70
N LYS A 117 -7.98 -4.22 -16.87
CA LYS A 117 -8.70 -4.80 -15.73
C LYS A 117 -7.78 -4.99 -14.53
N TYR A 118 -8.36 -4.86 -13.35
CA TYR A 118 -7.79 -5.27 -12.07
C TYR A 118 -8.78 -6.14 -11.30
N LEU A 119 -8.29 -6.99 -10.41
CA LEU A 119 -9.12 -7.73 -9.50
C LEU A 119 -9.51 -6.83 -8.34
N THR A 120 -10.80 -6.77 -8.02
CA THR A 120 -11.35 -6.02 -6.89
C THR A 120 -12.04 -6.94 -5.91
N VAL A 121 -12.04 -6.53 -4.64
CA VAL A 121 -12.98 -6.99 -3.63
C VAL A 121 -14.04 -5.90 -3.44
N SER A 122 -15.29 -6.32 -3.22
CA SER A 122 -16.43 -5.40 -3.10
C SER A 122 -17.17 -5.65 -1.79
N ASN A 123 -17.59 -4.56 -1.13
CA ASN A 123 -18.52 -4.58 -0.01
C ASN A 123 -19.44 -3.38 -0.16
N ASN A 124 -20.73 -3.63 -0.42
CA ASN A 124 -21.70 -2.61 -0.83
C ASN A 124 -21.14 -1.80 -2.03
N ASP A 125 -21.13 -0.48 -1.93
CA ASP A 125 -20.66 0.43 -2.97
C ASP A 125 -19.16 0.68 -2.94
N VAL A 126 -18.44 0.14 -1.94
CA VAL A 126 -16.99 0.30 -1.84
C VAL A 126 -16.29 -0.84 -2.55
N HIS A 127 -15.40 -0.47 -3.45
CA HIS A 127 -14.55 -1.40 -4.19
C HIS A 127 -13.09 -1.08 -3.92
N ALA A 128 -12.29 -2.12 -3.67
CA ALA A 128 -10.85 -1.98 -3.49
C ALA A 128 -10.09 -2.95 -4.39
N VAL A 129 -8.98 -2.50 -4.95
CA VAL A 129 -8.14 -3.33 -5.83
C VAL A 129 -7.26 -4.24 -4.98
N VAL A 130 -7.18 -5.51 -5.36
CA VAL A 130 -6.34 -6.50 -4.66
C VAL A 130 -4.88 -6.29 -5.00
N GLY A 131 -4.08 -6.06 -3.96
CA GLY A 131 -2.66 -5.72 -4.04
C GLY A 131 -2.39 -4.26 -3.70
N ALA A 132 -1.26 -4.00 -3.05
CA ALA A 132 -0.83 -2.67 -2.63
C ALA A 132 0.66 -2.49 -2.92
N GLY A 133 1.06 -1.32 -3.40
CA GLY A 133 2.44 -0.87 -3.42
C GLY A 133 2.85 -0.27 -2.08
N HIS A 134 4.15 -0.13 -1.85
CA HIS A 134 4.73 0.48 -0.64
C HIS A 134 5.36 1.87 -0.89
N PHE A 135 5.32 2.37 -2.12
CA PHE A 135 5.72 3.74 -2.47
C PHE A 135 4.97 4.78 -1.60
N VAL A 136 3.68 4.59 -1.43
CA VAL A 136 2.85 5.20 -0.39
C VAL A 136 1.83 4.17 0.07
N GLY A 137 1.74 4.00 1.39
CA GLY A 137 0.79 3.05 1.97
C GLY A 137 0.37 3.45 3.37
N THR A 138 -0.92 3.30 3.64
CA THR A 138 -1.49 3.41 4.99
C THR A 138 -1.60 2.01 5.57
N TYR A 139 -1.13 1.83 6.78
CA TYR A 139 -1.04 0.54 7.47
C TYR A 139 -1.77 0.60 8.80
N ARG A 140 -2.33 -0.51 9.23
CA ARG A 140 -2.70 -0.71 10.63
C ARG A 140 -1.42 -0.72 11.48
N SER A 141 -1.43 -0.03 12.59
CA SER A 141 -0.26 0.06 13.47
C SER A 141 0.12 -1.27 14.11
N ASP A 142 -0.84 -2.16 14.35
CA ASP A 142 -0.61 -3.49 14.91
C ASP A 142 0.25 -4.40 14.00
N VAL A 143 0.30 -4.13 12.69
CA VAL A 143 1.22 -4.79 11.76
C VAL A 143 2.68 -4.64 12.20
N PHE A 144 3.04 -3.46 12.74
CA PHE A 144 4.40 -3.16 13.16
C PHE A 144 4.75 -3.66 14.57
N GLN A 145 3.77 -4.02 15.38
CA GLN A 145 3.99 -4.57 16.72
C GLN A 145 4.49 -6.03 16.71
N LYS A 146 4.24 -6.76 15.62
CA LYS A 146 4.53 -8.18 15.48
C LYS A 146 5.53 -8.47 14.35
N LEU A 147 6.46 -7.57 14.10
CA LEU A 147 7.50 -7.79 13.11
C LEU A 147 8.44 -8.92 13.54
N ARG A 148 8.83 -9.78 12.58
CA ARG A 148 9.86 -10.81 12.79
C ARG A 148 11.24 -10.21 12.99
N HIS A 149 11.50 -9.06 12.36
CA HIS A 149 12.73 -8.30 12.45
C HIS A 149 12.39 -6.86 12.83
N SER A 150 13.04 -6.35 13.85
CA SER A 150 12.85 -4.98 14.34
C SER A 150 13.76 -3.97 13.63
N TYR A 151 14.60 -4.42 12.71
CA TYR A 151 15.50 -3.57 11.94
C TYR A 151 15.83 -4.19 10.57
N SER A 152 16.29 -3.35 9.64
CA SER A 152 16.83 -3.78 8.35
C SER A 152 18.35 -3.69 8.36
N VAL A 153 19.03 -4.73 7.88
CA VAL A 153 20.48 -4.72 7.64
C VAL A 153 20.85 -3.93 6.37
N PHE A 154 19.89 -3.67 5.49
CA PHE A 154 20.09 -2.93 4.26
C PHE A 154 19.67 -1.46 4.45
N LYS A 155 20.48 -0.54 3.99
CA LYS A 155 20.14 0.90 3.98
C LYS A 155 19.07 1.21 2.97
N LEU A 156 19.10 0.52 1.81
CA LEU A 156 18.13 0.61 0.74
C LEU A 156 18.14 -0.71 -0.05
N GLY A 157 16.98 -1.16 -0.52
CA GLY A 157 16.85 -2.40 -1.29
C GLY A 157 17.02 -3.66 -0.44
N GLY A 158 17.55 -4.75 -1.04
CA GLY A 158 17.79 -6.02 -0.36
C GLY A 158 16.52 -6.68 0.19
N GLU A 159 15.37 -6.49 -0.50
CA GLU A 159 14.04 -6.95 -0.05
C GLU A 159 13.55 -6.35 1.27
N SER A 160 14.26 -5.35 1.84
CA SER A 160 13.93 -4.78 3.15
C SER A 160 12.50 -4.22 3.21
N GLU A 161 12.01 -3.59 2.14
CA GLU A 161 10.63 -3.08 2.06
C GLU A 161 9.63 -4.24 2.05
N SER A 162 9.92 -5.31 1.31
CA SER A 162 9.13 -6.52 1.31
C SER A 162 9.04 -7.14 2.71
N GLU A 163 10.16 -7.27 3.40
CA GLU A 163 10.25 -7.91 4.71
C GLU A 163 9.59 -7.10 5.83
N LEU A 164 9.64 -5.76 5.76
CA LEU A 164 9.17 -4.90 6.84
C LEU A 164 7.82 -4.22 6.57
N LEU A 165 7.40 -4.08 5.31
CA LEU A 165 6.16 -3.40 4.95
C LEU A 165 5.12 -4.33 4.32
N ASP A 166 5.54 -5.29 3.46
CA ASP A 166 4.60 -6.08 2.68
C ASP A 166 4.25 -7.42 3.34
N LYS A 167 5.26 -8.24 3.62
CA LYS A 167 5.08 -9.59 4.18
C LYS A 167 4.43 -9.59 5.56
N PRO A 168 4.74 -8.65 6.50
CA PRO A 168 4.11 -8.64 7.81
C PRO A 168 2.58 -8.52 7.76
N VAL A 169 2.05 -7.76 6.81
CA VAL A 169 0.60 -7.65 6.59
C VAL A 169 0.00 -9.03 6.27
N SER A 170 0.60 -9.73 5.32
CA SER A 170 0.12 -11.05 4.89
C SER A 170 0.32 -12.13 5.98
N TYR A 171 1.47 -12.16 6.66
CA TYR A 171 1.75 -13.15 7.72
C TYR A 171 0.83 -13.02 8.94
N GLN A 172 0.27 -11.83 9.18
CA GLN A 172 -0.69 -11.60 10.24
C GLN A 172 -2.14 -11.84 9.81
N GLY A 173 -2.36 -12.37 8.60
CA GLY A 173 -3.69 -12.69 8.08
C GLY A 173 -4.44 -11.49 7.49
N TYR A 174 -3.82 -10.33 7.38
CA TYR A 174 -4.42 -9.13 6.80
C TYR A 174 -4.35 -9.12 5.27
N TRP A 175 -5.24 -8.34 4.67
CA TRP A 175 -5.29 -8.08 3.23
C TRP A 175 -4.49 -6.83 2.86
N ARG A 176 -3.91 -6.89 1.67
CA ARG A 176 -3.24 -5.75 1.03
C ARG A 176 -4.12 -5.28 -0.12
N LEU A 177 -4.63 -4.07 0.01
CA LEU A 177 -5.57 -3.47 -0.93
C LEU A 177 -5.06 -2.13 -1.43
N SER A 178 -5.68 -1.61 -2.48
CA SER A 178 -5.51 -0.24 -2.92
C SER A 178 -6.85 0.36 -3.35
N THR A 179 -6.91 1.68 -3.40
CA THR A 179 -8.05 2.42 -3.93
C THR A 179 -8.31 2.08 -5.39
N GLU A 180 -9.54 2.28 -5.88
CA GLU A 180 -9.87 2.06 -7.30
C GLU A 180 -9.26 3.12 -8.22
N ASP A 181 -9.08 4.35 -7.73
CA ASP A 181 -8.49 5.45 -8.50
C ASP A 181 -7.13 5.85 -7.92
N HIS A 182 -6.40 6.69 -8.63
CA HIS A 182 -5.08 7.18 -8.27
C HIS A 182 -5.18 8.48 -7.49
N TYR A 183 -4.57 8.49 -6.30
CA TYR A 183 -4.57 9.65 -5.39
C TYR A 183 -3.15 10.07 -4.97
N ALA A 184 -2.10 9.48 -5.55
CA ALA A 184 -0.73 9.91 -5.31
C ALA A 184 0.17 9.69 -6.52
N TYR A 185 1.15 10.58 -6.70
CA TYR A 185 2.15 10.54 -7.77
C TYR A 185 3.54 10.86 -7.20
N GLN A 186 4.59 10.40 -7.85
CA GLN A 186 5.95 10.82 -7.57
C GLN A 186 6.26 12.12 -8.30
N MET A 187 6.93 13.06 -7.60
CA MET A 187 7.35 14.34 -8.17
C MET A 187 8.77 14.27 -8.75
#